data_3926ba67764c373576e2488fccd04eb0
#
_entry.id   3926ba67764c373576e2488fccd04eb0
#
_cell.length_a   1.000
_cell.length_b   1.000
_cell.length_c   1.000
_cell.angle_alpha   90.00
_cell.angle_beta   90.00
_cell.angle_gamma   90.00
#
_symmetry.space_group_name_H-M   'P 1'
#
loop_
_entity.id
_entity.type
_entity.pdbx_description
1 polymer ?
#
loop_
_entity_poly.entity_id
_entity_poly.type
_entity_poly.pdbx_seq_one_letter_code
_entity_poly.pdbx_strand_id
1 'polypeptide(L)'
;ALVSHVHSPFLAHHFDDLEQQKEASTLGMWLFLVQEVMFFGGLFMCYLLYRWKDPNAFAAGSHELSIELGGFNTIVLIGSSLTMALGVRSAQLGKIKALINWLYATGFLGITFLVVKYFEYSAKWEHHLIPGPNFHFAGEVGGRAELFFSLYFAMTGMHALHMIVGIGVLAWLLPRAARGIYNAEYHNPI
;
A
#
# COMPACT_ATOMS: atom_id res chain seq x y z
N ALA A 1 -16.60 -41.20 24.19
CA ALA A 1 -15.94 -41.10 22.89
C ALA A 1 -14.92 -39.96 22.98
N LEU A 2 -13.63 -40.31 23.10
CA LEU A 2 -12.52 -39.37 23.06
C LEU A 2 -12.44 -38.87 21.62
N VAL A 3 -12.88 -37.64 21.36
CA VAL A 3 -12.60 -36.94 20.13
C VAL A 3 -11.10 -36.64 20.17
N SER A 4 -10.31 -37.42 19.45
CA SER A 4 -8.90 -37.12 19.19
C SER A 4 -8.86 -35.82 18.41
N HIS A 5 -8.50 -34.73 19.07
CA HIS A 5 -8.14 -33.48 18.40
C HIS A 5 -6.91 -33.78 17.52
N VAL A 6 -7.15 -33.99 16.24
CA VAL A 6 -6.08 -34.02 15.24
C VAL A 6 -5.50 -32.62 15.21
N HIS A 7 -4.39 -32.43 15.94
CA HIS A 7 -3.65 -31.17 15.89
C HIS A 7 -3.17 -30.95 14.45
N SER A 8 -3.87 -30.10 13.73
CA SER A 8 -3.39 -29.62 12.43
C SER A 8 -2.07 -28.88 12.65
N PRO A 9 -1.00 -29.16 11.89
CA PRO A 9 0.27 -28.47 12.01
C PRO A 9 0.19 -26.95 11.72
N PHE A 10 -0.96 -26.48 11.24
CA PHE A 10 -1.23 -25.08 10.90
C PHE A 10 -2.03 -24.34 11.98
N LEU A 11 -2.47 -25.03 13.03
CA LEU A 11 -3.20 -24.42 14.14
C LEU A 11 -2.20 -23.76 15.10
N ALA A 12 -2.34 -22.45 15.32
CA ALA A 12 -1.55 -21.75 16.32
C ALA A 12 -2.06 -22.09 17.73
N HIS A 13 -1.15 -22.24 18.68
CA HIS A 13 -1.39 -22.78 20.02
C HIS A 13 -2.42 -22.05 20.90
N HIS A 14 -2.83 -20.85 20.51
CA HIS A 14 -3.80 -20.02 21.23
C HIS A 14 -5.21 -20.04 20.60
N PHE A 15 -5.43 -20.85 19.56
CA PHE A 15 -6.75 -21.09 18.97
C PHE A 15 -7.18 -22.54 19.24
N ASP A 16 -8.48 -22.71 19.46
CA ASP A 16 -9.06 -24.04 19.72
C ASP A 16 -9.20 -24.86 18.43
N ASP A 17 -9.51 -24.19 17.32
CA ASP A 17 -9.65 -24.81 16.01
C ASP A 17 -9.23 -23.88 14.85
N LEU A 18 -9.15 -24.43 13.61
CA LEU A 18 -8.77 -23.68 12.42
C LEU A 18 -9.85 -22.68 11.97
N GLU A 19 -11.11 -22.93 12.31
CA GLU A 19 -12.23 -22.06 11.96
C GLU A 19 -12.17 -20.77 12.79
N GLN A 20 -11.96 -20.89 14.11
CA GLN A 20 -11.74 -19.76 15.01
C GLN A 20 -10.52 -18.94 14.57
N GLN A 21 -9.40 -19.59 14.22
CA GLN A 21 -8.20 -18.90 13.69
C GLN A 21 -8.51 -18.12 12.41
N LYS A 22 -9.30 -18.66 11.51
CA LYS A 22 -9.73 -18.01 10.26
C LYS A 22 -10.65 -16.83 10.52
N GLU A 23 -11.63 -16.99 11.41
CA GLU A 23 -12.53 -15.91 11.80
C GLU A 23 -11.79 -14.75 12.46
N ALA A 24 -10.86 -15.04 13.37
CA ALA A 24 -10.01 -14.02 14.01
C ALA A 24 -9.15 -13.28 12.98
N SER A 25 -8.55 -13.98 12.01
CA SER A 25 -7.79 -13.37 10.92
C SER A 25 -8.66 -12.48 10.03
N THR A 26 -9.88 -12.92 9.72
CA THR A 26 -10.84 -12.18 8.92
C THR A 26 -11.29 -10.91 9.65
N LEU A 27 -11.61 -11.03 10.95
CA LEU A 27 -11.96 -9.86 11.78
C LEU A 27 -10.81 -8.86 11.85
N GLY A 28 -9.58 -9.34 12.07
CA GLY A 28 -8.39 -8.49 12.10
C GLY A 28 -8.18 -7.74 10.77
N MET A 29 -8.39 -8.40 9.64
CA MET A 29 -8.31 -7.77 8.32
C MET A 29 -9.39 -6.69 8.15
N TRP A 30 -10.63 -6.94 8.58
CA TRP A 30 -11.70 -5.94 8.50
C TRP A 30 -11.41 -4.71 9.37
N LEU A 31 -10.91 -4.91 10.59
CA LEU A 31 -10.51 -3.82 11.47
C LEU A 31 -9.37 -2.99 10.86
N PHE A 32 -8.38 -3.65 10.27
CA PHE A 32 -7.29 -3.00 9.55
C PHE A 32 -7.84 -2.15 8.39
N LEU A 33 -8.70 -2.71 7.53
CA LEU A 33 -9.28 -1.97 6.39
C LEU A 33 -10.12 -0.76 6.84
N VAL A 34 -10.91 -0.90 7.90
CA VAL A 34 -11.71 0.23 8.46
C VAL A 34 -10.78 1.33 8.96
N GLN A 35 -9.72 0.98 9.68
CA GLN A 35 -8.71 1.94 10.15
C GLN A 35 -8.05 2.68 8.98
N GLU A 36 -7.65 1.98 7.92
CA GLU A 36 -7.03 2.57 6.73
C GLU A 36 -7.99 3.54 6.01
N VAL A 37 -9.25 3.14 5.83
CA VAL A 37 -10.28 4.01 5.23
C VAL A 37 -10.49 5.27 6.06
N MET A 38 -10.53 5.17 7.40
CA MET A 38 -10.67 6.33 8.29
C MET A 38 -9.45 7.24 8.22
N PHE A 39 -8.25 6.66 8.20
CA PHE A 39 -7.00 7.40 8.19
C PHE A 39 -6.79 8.16 6.85
N PHE A 40 -6.82 7.46 5.73
CA PHE A 40 -6.69 8.09 4.42
C PHE A 40 -7.88 8.96 4.07
N GLY A 41 -9.10 8.55 4.46
CA GLY A 41 -10.32 9.34 4.30
C GLY A 41 -10.24 10.69 5.02
N GLY A 42 -9.66 10.74 6.22
CA GLY A 42 -9.38 11.99 6.93
C GLY A 42 -8.42 12.91 6.15
N LEU A 43 -7.35 12.36 5.60
CA LEU A 43 -6.40 13.13 4.76
C LEU A 43 -7.06 13.65 3.48
N PHE A 44 -7.86 12.83 2.79
CA PHE A 44 -8.60 13.26 1.61
C PHE A 44 -9.65 14.32 1.95
N MET A 45 -10.32 14.19 3.09
CA MET A 45 -11.28 15.19 3.55
C MET A 45 -10.60 16.55 3.82
N CYS A 46 -9.45 16.54 4.48
CA CYS A 46 -8.62 17.74 4.65
C CYS A 46 -8.25 18.37 3.30
N TYR A 47 -7.79 17.54 2.35
CA TYR A 47 -7.45 17.99 0.99
C TYR A 47 -8.65 18.66 0.30
N LEU A 48 -9.83 18.06 0.35
CA LEU A 48 -11.05 18.59 -0.27
C LEU A 48 -11.49 19.90 0.37
N LEU A 49 -11.48 20.00 1.72
CA LEU A 49 -11.84 21.20 2.44
C LEU A 49 -10.92 22.37 2.11
N TYR A 50 -9.61 22.15 2.10
CA TYR A 50 -8.66 23.21 1.80
C TYR A 50 -8.63 23.58 0.32
N ARG A 51 -8.82 22.63 -0.58
CA ARG A 51 -9.01 22.88 -2.01
C ARG A 51 -10.25 23.73 -2.28
N TRP A 52 -11.33 23.52 -1.54
CA TRP A 52 -12.55 24.34 -1.64
C TRP A 52 -12.33 25.75 -1.09
N LYS A 53 -11.54 25.88 0.00
CA LYS A 53 -11.27 27.16 0.65
C LYS A 53 -10.31 28.05 -0.17
N ASP A 54 -9.27 27.48 -0.79
CA ASP A 54 -8.28 28.20 -1.60
C ASP A 54 -8.00 27.45 -2.92
N PRO A 55 -8.94 27.50 -3.89
CA PRO A 55 -8.80 26.77 -5.14
C PRO A 55 -7.61 27.23 -5.99
N ASN A 56 -7.24 28.51 -5.90
CA ASN A 56 -6.14 29.08 -6.68
C ASN A 56 -4.77 28.53 -6.22
N ALA A 57 -4.54 28.43 -4.92
CA ALA A 57 -3.32 27.87 -4.37
C ALA A 57 -3.18 26.37 -4.72
N PHE A 58 -4.29 25.64 -4.65
CA PHE A 58 -4.30 24.21 -5.00
C PHE A 58 -4.15 23.97 -6.51
N ALA A 59 -4.72 24.82 -7.36
CA ALA A 59 -4.51 24.78 -8.79
C ALA A 59 -3.04 25.04 -9.14
N ALA A 60 -2.44 26.12 -8.60
CA ALA A 60 -1.04 26.46 -8.83
C ALA A 60 -0.11 25.32 -8.36
N GLY A 61 -0.30 24.78 -7.16
CA GLY A 61 0.49 23.66 -6.63
C GLY A 61 0.34 22.39 -7.49
N SER A 62 -0.85 22.11 -8.04
CA SER A 62 -1.08 20.93 -8.86
C SER A 62 -0.40 21.01 -10.24
N HIS A 63 -0.14 22.21 -10.77
CA HIS A 63 0.60 22.41 -12.01
C HIS A 63 2.07 22.01 -11.92
N GLU A 64 2.65 22.02 -10.70
CA GLU A 64 4.03 21.56 -10.45
C GLU A 64 4.13 20.02 -10.38
N LEU A 65 3.03 19.32 -10.44
CA LEU A 65 3.01 17.85 -10.44
C LEU A 65 3.02 17.33 -11.88
N SER A 66 3.97 16.42 -12.18
CA SER A 66 4.00 15.76 -13.49
C SER A 66 2.86 14.75 -13.61
N ILE A 67 1.90 15.05 -14.48
CA ILE A 67 0.76 14.17 -14.77
C ILE A 67 1.24 12.83 -15.34
N GLU A 68 2.30 12.85 -16.14
CA GLU A 68 2.87 11.66 -16.77
C GLU A 68 3.42 10.66 -15.73
N LEU A 69 4.22 11.13 -14.78
CA LEU A 69 4.77 10.27 -13.71
C LEU A 69 3.67 9.76 -12.78
N GLY A 70 2.69 10.61 -12.45
CA GLY A 70 1.53 10.21 -11.65
C GLY A 70 0.67 9.17 -12.37
N GLY A 71 0.41 9.35 -13.67
CA GLY A 71 -0.32 8.40 -14.50
C GLY A 71 0.41 7.07 -14.62
N PHE A 72 1.71 7.08 -14.89
CA PHE A 72 2.54 5.88 -14.93
C PHE A 72 2.49 5.10 -13.60
N ASN A 73 2.67 5.79 -12.47
CA ASN A 73 2.58 5.18 -11.15
C ASN A 73 1.19 4.57 -10.87
N THR A 74 0.13 5.20 -11.33
CA THR A 74 -1.22 4.65 -11.21
C THR A 74 -1.36 3.33 -11.99
N ILE A 75 -0.84 3.26 -13.22
CA ILE A 75 -0.84 2.03 -14.01
C ILE A 75 -0.04 0.93 -13.32
N VAL A 76 1.13 1.27 -12.77
CA VAL A 76 1.98 0.33 -12.01
C VAL A 76 1.23 -0.23 -10.79
N LEU A 77 0.51 0.60 -10.03
CA LEU A 77 -0.27 0.18 -8.87
C LEU A 77 -1.45 -0.72 -9.25
N ILE A 78 -2.20 -0.38 -10.31
CA ILE A 78 -3.30 -1.22 -10.81
C ILE A 78 -2.75 -2.57 -11.28
N GLY A 79 -1.63 -2.58 -12.01
CA GLY A 79 -0.94 -3.80 -12.42
C GLY A 79 -0.48 -4.66 -11.22
N SER A 80 0.06 -4.01 -10.19
CA SER A 80 0.48 -4.68 -8.94
C SER A 80 -0.72 -5.32 -8.21
N SER A 81 -1.84 -4.61 -8.12
CA SER A 81 -3.08 -5.16 -7.54
C SER A 81 -3.59 -6.38 -8.33
N LEU A 82 -3.55 -6.32 -9.66
CA LEU A 82 -3.93 -7.45 -10.52
C LEU A 82 -3.00 -8.64 -10.30
N THR A 83 -1.69 -8.44 -10.26
CA THR A 83 -0.72 -9.53 -10.04
C THR A 83 -0.90 -10.17 -8.67
N MET A 84 -1.20 -9.39 -7.63
CA MET A 84 -1.52 -9.93 -6.30
C MET A 84 -2.80 -10.75 -6.31
N ALA A 85 -3.87 -10.30 -6.95
CA ALA A 85 -5.13 -11.03 -7.08
C ALA A 85 -4.93 -12.38 -7.82
N LEU A 86 -4.11 -12.40 -8.88
CA LEU A 86 -3.73 -13.62 -9.59
C LEU A 86 -2.86 -14.56 -8.73
N GLY A 87 -2.03 -13.99 -7.86
CA GLY A 87 -1.27 -14.72 -6.85
C GLY A 87 -2.18 -15.45 -5.88
N VAL A 88 -3.14 -14.75 -5.27
CA VAL A 88 -4.14 -15.34 -4.35
C VAL A 88 -4.94 -16.46 -5.05
N ARG A 89 -5.40 -16.22 -6.27
CA ARG A 89 -6.09 -17.25 -7.07
C ARG A 89 -5.21 -18.47 -7.32
N SER A 90 -3.92 -18.26 -7.60
CA SER A 90 -2.97 -19.36 -7.83
C SER A 90 -2.73 -20.18 -6.54
N ALA A 91 -2.75 -19.54 -5.37
CA ALA A 91 -2.68 -20.21 -4.08
C ALA A 91 -3.93 -21.08 -3.84
N GLN A 92 -5.12 -20.55 -4.10
CA GLN A 92 -6.40 -21.29 -4.00
C GLN A 92 -6.44 -22.52 -4.92
N LEU A 93 -5.81 -22.43 -6.09
CA LEU A 93 -5.70 -23.54 -7.05
C LEU A 93 -4.54 -24.51 -6.76
N GLY A 94 -3.77 -24.29 -5.68
CA GLY A 94 -2.60 -25.10 -5.32
C GLY A 94 -1.42 -24.98 -6.29
N LYS A 95 -1.39 -23.97 -7.18
CA LYS A 95 -0.35 -23.77 -8.19
C LYS A 95 0.82 -22.96 -7.62
N ILE A 96 1.65 -23.58 -6.80
CA ILE A 96 2.75 -22.91 -6.05
C ILE A 96 3.71 -22.15 -6.97
N LYS A 97 4.12 -22.72 -8.13
CA LYS A 97 5.02 -22.03 -9.06
C LYS A 97 4.42 -20.74 -9.63
N ALA A 98 3.13 -20.76 -9.98
CA ALA A 98 2.43 -19.58 -10.46
C ALA A 98 2.28 -18.53 -9.35
N LEU A 99 1.96 -18.95 -8.12
CA LEU A 99 1.92 -18.08 -6.95
C LEU A 99 3.24 -17.33 -6.75
N ILE A 100 4.36 -18.03 -6.75
CA ILE A 100 5.69 -17.43 -6.57
C ILE A 100 5.98 -16.40 -7.66
N ASN A 101 5.68 -16.72 -8.92
CA ASN A 101 5.89 -15.79 -10.03
C ASN A 101 5.05 -14.51 -9.89
N TRP A 102 3.79 -14.63 -9.46
CA TRP A 102 2.92 -13.47 -9.23
C TRP A 102 3.37 -12.62 -8.05
N LEU A 103 3.85 -13.23 -6.96
CA LEU A 103 4.43 -12.50 -5.82
C LEU A 103 5.69 -11.74 -6.23
N TYR A 104 6.57 -12.32 -7.05
CA TYR A 104 7.73 -11.61 -7.61
C TYR A 104 7.31 -10.43 -8.50
N ALA A 105 6.33 -10.62 -9.37
CA ALA A 105 5.81 -9.55 -10.22
C ALA A 105 5.24 -8.40 -9.38
N THR A 106 4.47 -8.71 -8.34
CA THR A 106 3.91 -7.72 -7.40
C THR A 106 5.02 -6.95 -6.69
N GLY A 107 6.03 -7.65 -6.17
CA GLY A 107 7.18 -7.03 -5.51
C GLY A 107 7.98 -6.13 -6.46
N PHE A 108 8.22 -6.58 -7.68
CA PHE A 108 8.91 -5.78 -8.70
C PHE A 108 8.16 -4.49 -9.04
N LEU A 109 6.84 -4.56 -9.25
CA LEU A 109 6.01 -3.38 -9.50
C LEU A 109 5.98 -2.44 -8.30
N GLY A 110 5.95 -2.96 -7.06
CA GLY A 110 6.05 -2.17 -5.84
C GLY A 110 7.38 -1.41 -5.72
N ILE A 111 8.50 -2.06 -6.04
CA ILE A 111 9.82 -1.42 -6.07
C ILE A 111 9.87 -0.35 -7.17
N THR A 112 9.33 -0.63 -8.36
CA THR A 112 9.25 0.34 -9.46
C THR A 112 8.50 1.61 -9.02
N PHE A 113 7.37 1.46 -8.32
CA PHE A 113 6.64 2.59 -7.75
C PHE A 113 7.52 3.42 -6.81
N LEU A 114 8.23 2.80 -5.87
CA LEU A 114 9.10 3.51 -4.92
C LEU A 114 10.25 4.23 -5.61
N VAL A 115 10.84 3.63 -6.64
CA VAL A 115 11.91 4.26 -7.44
C VAL A 115 11.40 5.51 -8.15
N VAL A 116 10.24 5.44 -8.80
CA VAL A 116 9.62 6.61 -9.45
C VAL A 116 9.31 7.71 -8.42
N LYS A 117 8.77 7.34 -7.24
CA LYS A 117 8.52 8.29 -6.15
C LYS A 117 9.79 8.91 -5.60
N TYR A 118 10.86 8.16 -5.52
CA TYR A 118 12.16 8.69 -5.10
C TYR A 118 12.64 9.79 -6.06
N PHE A 119 12.59 9.58 -7.37
CA PHE A 119 12.95 10.60 -8.36
C PHE A 119 12.02 11.83 -8.30
N GLU A 120 10.72 11.60 -8.15
CA GLU A 120 9.75 12.69 -8.00
C GLU A 120 10.03 13.54 -6.76
N TYR A 121 10.36 12.92 -5.63
CA TYR A 121 10.67 13.63 -4.39
C TYR A 121 12.03 14.34 -4.46
N SER A 122 13.04 13.74 -5.10
CA SER A 122 14.34 14.37 -5.32
C SER A 122 14.21 15.65 -6.14
N ALA A 123 13.43 15.64 -7.21
CA ALA A 123 13.16 16.83 -8.01
C ALA A 123 12.47 17.94 -7.18
N LYS A 124 11.50 17.59 -6.32
CA LYS A 124 10.85 18.58 -5.45
C LYS A 124 11.75 19.12 -4.36
N TRP A 125 12.72 18.32 -3.90
CA TRP A 125 13.76 18.79 -2.99
C TRP A 125 14.65 19.87 -3.64
N GLU A 126 15.09 19.63 -4.87
CA GLU A 126 15.94 20.58 -5.62
C GLU A 126 15.19 21.90 -5.90
N HIS A 127 13.88 21.84 -6.13
CA HIS A 127 13.04 23.02 -6.37
C HIS A 127 12.55 23.71 -5.09
N HIS A 128 13.04 23.32 -3.89
CA HIS A 128 12.60 23.89 -2.60
C HIS A 128 11.09 23.86 -2.35
N LEU A 129 10.40 22.86 -2.89
CA LEU A 129 8.94 22.67 -2.74
C LEU A 129 8.56 21.81 -1.53
N ILE A 130 9.53 21.41 -0.71
CA ILE A 130 9.25 20.71 0.53
C ILE A 130 8.82 21.70 1.61
N PRO A 131 7.66 21.46 2.27
CA PRO A 131 7.16 22.32 3.33
C PRO A 131 8.19 22.50 4.44
N GLY A 132 8.39 23.73 4.88
CA GLY A 132 9.34 24.06 5.95
C GLY A 132 10.01 25.43 5.79
N PRO A 133 11.03 25.74 6.59
CA PRO A 133 11.67 27.06 6.62
C PRO A 133 12.27 27.51 5.27
N ASN A 134 12.60 26.57 4.41
CA ASN A 134 13.19 26.81 3.08
C ASN A 134 12.19 26.66 1.93
N PHE A 135 10.87 26.64 2.24
CA PHE A 135 9.86 26.54 1.21
C PHE A 135 9.80 27.80 0.37
N HIS A 136 10.02 27.67 -0.93
CA HIS A 136 9.92 28.74 -1.90
C HIS A 136 9.00 28.36 -3.06
N PHE A 137 7.89 29.08 -3.16
CA PHE A 137 6.97 28.95 -4.29
C PHE A 137 6.84 30.31 -4.97
N ALA A 138 7.14 30.36 -6.27
CA ALA A 138 7.07 31.61 -7.04
C ALA A 138 5.61 31.97 -7.36
N GLY A 139 5.22 33.23 -7.17
CA GLY A 139 3.91 33.76 -7.54
C GLY A 139 3.08 34.30 -6.39
N GLU A 140 1.89 34.82 -6.71
CA GLU A 140 0.98 35.49 -5.75
C GLU A 140 0.44 34.58 -4.63
N VAL A 141 0.42 33.27 -4.85
CA VAL A 141 -0.06 32.28 -3.87
C VAL A 141 0.99 31.84 -2.86
N GLY A 142 2.29 32.10 -3.10
CA GLY A 142 3.40 31.93 -2.17
C GLY A 142 3.22 30.87 -1.08
N GLY A 143 3.26 31.29 0.19
CA GLY A 143 3.12 30.40 1.34
C GLY A 143 1.77 29.66 1.45
N ARG A 144 0.70 30.07 0.72
CA ARG A 144 -0.57 29.32 0.71
C ARG A 144 -0.46 28.01 -0.06
N ALA A 145 0.46 27.92 -1.03
CA ALA A 145 0.77 26.67 -1.72
C ALA A 145 1.49 25.66 -0.81
N GLU A 146 2.15 26.10 0.25
CA GLU A 146 2.81 25.21 1.22
C GLU A 146 1.86 24.19 1.83
N LEU A 147 0.60 24.58 2.11
CA LEU A 147 -0.41 23.67 2.63
C LEU A 147 -0.75 22.55 1.63
N PHE A 148 -0.83 22.89 0.34
CA PHE A 148 -1.03 21.88 -0.71
C PHE A 148 0.11 20.86 -0.71
N PHE A 149 1.38 21.32 -0.69
CA PHE A 149 2.53 20.42 -0.65
C PHE A 149 2.60 19.62 0.66
N SER A 150 2.22 20.22 1.81
CA SER A 150 2.14 19.50 3.09
C SER A 150 1.17 18.32 3.02
N LEU A 151 -0.04 18.55 2.49
CA LEU A 151 -1.03 17.48 2.30
C LEU A 151 -0.58 16.46 1.25
N TYR A 152 0.03 16.92 0.16
CA TYR A 152 0.59 16.05 -0.87
C TYR A 152 1.64 15.10 -0.29
N PHE A 153 2.65 15.63 0.45
CA PHE A 153 3.70 14.82 1.06
C PHE A 153 3.16 13.92 2.18
N ALA A 154 2.18 14.39 2.96
CA ALA A 154 1.53 13.55 3.97
C ALA A 154 0.81 12.34 3.33
N MET A 155 -0.05 12.57 2.32
CA MET A 155 -0.79 11.50 1.66
C MET A 155 0.12 10.52 0.91
N THR A 156 1.03 11.04 0.09
CA THR A 156 1.90 10.21 -0.73
C THR A 156 3.03 9.56 0.07
N GLY A 157 3.54 10.22 1.10
CA GLY A 157 4.55 9.69 2.02
C GLY A 157 4.01 8.55 2.87
N MET A 158 2.78 8.69 3.41
CA MET A 158 2.12 7.60 4.12
C MET A 158 1.85 6.41 3.21
N HIS A 159 1.43 6.65 1.96
CA HIS A 159 1.28 5.57 1.00
C HIS A 159 2.62 4.88 0.68
N ALA A 160 3.71 5.64 0.52
CA ALA A 160 5.04 5.09 0.33
C ALA A 160 5.49 4.23 1.53
N LEU A 161 5.18 4.65 2.76
CA LEU A 161 5.43 3.86 3.97
C LEU A 161 4.68 2.53 3.93
N HIS A 162 3.38 2.53 3.57
CA HIS A 162 2.59 1.32 3.40
C HIS A 162 3.18 0.40 2.32
N MET A 163 3.67 0.96 1.21
CA MET A 163 4.35 0.18 0.17
C MET A 163 5.64 -0.48 0.68
N ILE A 164 6.43 0.20 1.50
CA ILE A 164 7.65 -0.36 2.11
C ILE A 164 7.29 -1.53 3.03
N VAL A 165 6.29 -1.35 3.89
CA VAL A 165 5.78 -2.41 4.78
C VAL A 165 5.24 -3.58 3.96
N GLY A 166 4.45 -3.31 2.90
CA GLY A 166 3.91 -4.32 2.01
C GLY A 166 5.00 -5.15 1.30
N ILE A 167 6.06 -4.49 0.81
CA ILE A 167 7.22 -5.19 0.23
C ILE A 167 7.92 -6.05 1.29
N GLY A 168 8.03 -5.59 2.54
CA GLY A 168 8.56 -6.38 3.66
C GLY A 168 7.73 -7.64 3.92
N VAL A 169 6.40 -7.52 3.90
CA VAL A 169 5.48 -8.67 4.04
C VAL A 169 5.66 -9.63 2.86
N LEU A 170 5.75 -9.13 1.62
CA LEU A 170 6.01 -9.97 0.44
C LEU A 170 7.35 -10.71 0.55
N ALA A 171 8.41 -10.02 1.00
CA ALA A 171 9.72 -10.64 1.22
C ALA A 171 9.69 -11.75 2.28
N TRP A 172 8.80 -11.65 3.27
CA TRP A 172 8.58 -12.67 4.27
C TRP A 172 7.70 -13.83 3.76
N LEU A 173 6.72 -13.55 2.89
CA LEU A 173 5.83 -14.56 2.30
C LEU A 173 6.54 -15.41 1.24
N LEU A 174 7.41 -14.82 0.41
CA LEU A 174 8.10 -15.50 -0.69
C LEU A 174 8.85 -16.78 -0.28
N PRO A 175 9.76 -16.78 0.73
CA PRO A 175 10.46 -17.99 1.13
C PRO A 175 9.52 -19.06 1.73
N ARG A 176 8.42 -18.65 2.33
CA ARG A 176 7.38 -19.56 2.85
C ARG A 176 6.59 -20.21 1.73
N ALA A 177 6.22 -19.43 0.71
CA ALA A 177 5.58 -19.96 -0.49
C ALA A 177 6.50 -20.94 -1.23
N ALA A 178 7.79 -20.64 -1.33
CA ALA A 178 8.79 -21.52 -1.95
C ALA A 178 8.96 -22.86 -1.19
N ARG A 179 8.77 -22.86 0.13
CA ARG A 179 8.78 -24.09 0.96
C ARG A 179 7.49 -24.91 0.86
N GLY A 180 6.50 -24.45 0.08
CA GLY A 180 5.22 -25.15 -0.08
C GLY A 180 4.32 -25.12 1.15
N ILE A 181 4.51 -24.15 2.07
CA ILE A 181 3.69 -24.03 3.28
C ILE A 181 2.24 -23.67 2.92
N TYR A 182 2.07 -22.91 1.83
CA TYR A 182 0.75 -22.49 1.34
C TYR A 182 0.21 -23.49 0.34
N ASN A 183 -0.98 -23.98 0.59
CA ASN A 183 -1.70 -24.92 -0.26
C ASN A 183 -3.19 -24.53 -0.33
N ALA A 184 -4.01 -25.32 -1.05
CA ALA A 184 -5.43 -25.06 -1.21
C ALA A 184 -6.21 -25.02 0.13
N GLU A 185 -5.72 -25.70 1.17
CA GLU A 185 -6.34 -25.76 2.50
C GLU A 185 -5.84 -24.63 3.42
N TYR A 186 -4.59 -24.19 3.25
CA TYR A 186 -3.96 -23.16 4.08
C TYR A 186 -3.36 -22.06 3.20
N HIS A 187 -4.18 -21.07 2.84
CA HIS A 187 -3.80 -19.89 2.06
C HIS A 187 -4.19 -18.56 2.73
N ASN A 188 -4.70 -18.60 3.95
CA ASN A 188 -5.17 -17.44 4.71
C ASN A 188 -4.13 -16.30 4.88
N PRO A 189 -2.80 -16.55 4.97
CA PRO A 189 -1.80 -15.48 5.10
C PRO A 189 -1.47 -14.75 3.79
N ILE A 190 -1.97 -15.20 2.64
CA ILE A 190 -1.78 -14.60 1.32
C ILE A 190 -3.00 -13.74 0.96
#